data_d2e809a78434f4d0b30a31d0de8123d5
#
_entry.id   d2e809a78434f4d0b30a31d0de8123d5
#
_cell.length_a   1.000
_cell.length_b   1.000
_cell.length_c   1.000
_cell.angle_alpha   90.00
_cell.angle_beta   90.00
_cell.angle_gamma   90.00
#
_symmetry.space_group_name_H-M   'P 1'
#
loop_
_entity.id
_entity.type
_entity.pdbx_description
1 polymer ?
#
loop_
_entity_poly.entity_id
_entity_poly.type
_entity_poly.pdbx_seq_one_letter_code
_entity_poly.pdbx_strand_id
1 'polypeptide(L)'
;MKEIQTRVDDVKIQKDELLRPFTILSDTVREIFQYQGIQITEKMMLGDALGSIASEKLSYGEKQMLSFLCYNVFINNSIIFVDEPELSLHVDWQRLLLRILMQQGTQNQFLVATHSPFIYAKYPDKELRLDKGEE
;
A
#
# COMPACT_ATOMS: atom_id res chain seq x y z
N MET A 1 23.09 34.41 11.07
CA MET A 1 21.67 34.08 11.21
C MET A 1 21.07 33.39 9.96
N LYS A 2 21.30 33.89 8.74
CA LYS A 2 20.78 33.24 7.51
C LYS A 2 21.27 31.80 7.31
N GLU A 3 22.52 31.51 7.61
CA GLU A 3 23.12 30.18 7.42
C GLU A 3 22.56 29.12 8.38
N ILE A 4 22.21 29.50 9.61
CA ILE A 4 21.57 28.63 10.58
C ILE A 4 20.13 28.33 10.14
N GLN A 5 19.42 29.33 9.64
CA GLN A 5 18.06 29.15 9.11
C GLN A 5 18.03 28.19 7.93
N THR A 6 18.94 28.34 6.98
CA THR A 6 19.06 27.44 5.81
C THR A 6 19.31 25.99 6.26
N ARG A 7 20.23 25.78 7.23
CA ARG A 7 20.48 24.41 7.76
C ARG A 7 19.28 23.81 8.49
N VAL A 8 18.52 24.62 9.21
CA VAL A 8 17.29 24.17 9.88
C VAL A 8 16.23 23.78 8.84
N ASP A 9 16.08 24.57 7.79
CA ASP A 9 15.14 24.29 6.71
C ASP A 9 15.54 23.02 5.94
N ASP A 10 16.84 22.83 5.63
CA ASP A 10 17.35 21.61 5.01
C ASP A 10 17.09 20.36 5.84
N VAL A 11 17.35 20.42 7.15
CA VAL A 11 17.08 19.30 8.07
C VAL A 11 15.60 18.99 8.15
N LYS A 12 14.74 20.02 8.12
CA LYS A 12 13.27 19.83 8.14
C LYS A 12 12.79 19.14 6.86
N ILE A 13 13.29 19.56 5.68
CA ILE A 13 12.97 18.95 4.39
C ILE A 13 13.40 17.47 4.38
N GLN A 14 14.63 17.19 4.80
CA GLN A 14 15.13 15.80 4.87
C GLN A 14 14.30 14.93 5.83
N LYS A 15 13.89 15.47 6.96
CA LYS A 15 13.01 14.78 7.90
C LYS A 15 11.65 14.47 7.27
N ASP A 16 11.04 15.44 6.60
CA ASP A 16 9.73 15.28 5.98
C ASP A 16 9.78 14.25 4.83
N GLU A 17 10.85 14.24 4.04
CA GLU A 17 11.08 13.22 3.02
C GLU A 17 11.25 11.81 3.63
N LEU A 18 12.02 11.69 4.71
CA LEU A 18 12.25 10.42 5.40
C LEU A 18 10.95 9.86 6.02
N LEU A 19 10.08 10.75 6.52
CA LEU A 19 8.83 10.37 7.16
C LEU A 19 7.65 10.20 6.18
N ARG A 20 7.81 10.66 4.93
CA ARG A 20 6.77 10.61 3.90
C ARG A 20 6.13 9.23 3.71
N PRO A 21 6.88 8.10 3.63
CA PRO A 21 6.29 6.77 3.50
C PRO A 21 5.34 6.43 4.66
N PHE A 22 5.70 6.80 5.88
CA PHE A 22 4.88 6.56 7.07
C PHE A 22 3.60 7.38 7.06
N THR A 23 3.66 8.63 6.61
CA THR A 23 2.49 9.49 6.47
C THR A 23 1.53 8.92 5.44
N ILE A 24 2.03 8.56 4.25
CA ILE A 24 1.22 7.95 3.18
C ILE A 24 0.57 6.66 3.67
N LEU A 25 1.34 5.79 4.33
CA LEU A 25 0.81 4.54 4.88
C LEU A 25 -0.30 4.79 5.90
N SER A 26 -0.06 5.71 6.84
CA SER A 26 -1.02 6.08 7.88
C SER A 26 -2.35 6.58 7.29
N ASP A 27 -2.26 7.49 6.32
CA ASP A 27 -3.44 8.07 5.66
C ASP A 27 -4.20 7.00 4.86
N THR A 28 -3.48 6.16 4.10
CA THR A 28 -4.08 5.08 3.31
C THR A 28 -4.75 4.04 4.22
N VAL A 29 -4.09 3.62 5.28
CA VAL A 29 -4.64 2.66 6.25
C VAL A 29 -5.87 3.24 6.93
N ARG A 30 -5.83 4.51 7.34
CA ARG A 30 -6.99 5.19 7.95
C ARG A 30 -8.18 5.24 6.98
N GLU A 31 -7.95 5.56 5.71
CA GLU A 31 -9.00 5.58 4.70
C GLU A 31 -9.64 4.21 4.50
N ILE A 32 -8.83 3.15 4.33
CA ILE A 32 -9.32 1.80 4.02
C ILE A 32 -10.03 1.16 5.21
N PHE A 33 -9.45 1.26 6.40
CA PHE A 33 -9.96 0.56 7.58
C PHE A 33 -11.06 1.33 8.32
N GLN A 34 -11.24 2.64 8.08
CA GLN A 34 -12.40 3.38 8.60
C GLN A 34 -13.72 2.82 8.10
N TYR A 35 -13.78 2.35 6.86
CA TYR A 35 -14.97 1.72 6.28
C TYR A 35 -15.31 0.36 6.93
N GLN A 36 -14.38 -0.24 7.65
CA GLN A 36 -14.50 -1.56 8.28
C GLN A 36 -14.68 -1.49 9.80
N GLY A 37 -14.85 -0.28 10.37
CA GLY A 37 -15.02 -0.10 11.81
C GLY A 37 -13.74 -0.31 12.65
N ILE A 38 -12.58 -0.42 12.00
CA ILE A 38 -11.29 -0.50 12.67
C ILE A 38 -10.84 0.93 12.99
N GLN A 39 -10.95 1.33 14.24
CA GLN A 39 -10.42 2.61 14.72
C GLN A 39 -8.90 2.49 14.91
N ILE A 40 -8.15 3.08 13.98
CA ILE A 40 -6.72 3.30 14.16
C ILE A 40 -6.58 4.60 14.94
N THR A 41 -6.10 4.52 16.17
CA THR A 41 -5.87 5.70 17.00
C THR A 41 -4.84 6.64 16.38
N GLU A 42 -5.00 7.95 16.58
CA GLU A 42 -4.25 9.05 15.96
C GLU A 42 -2.72 9.04 16.14
N LYS A 43 -2.18 8.08 16.87
CA LYS A 43 -0.74 7.98 17.15
C LYS A 43 -0.08 6.85 16.37
N MET A 44 -0.03 6.96 15.05
CA MET A 44 1.00 6.27 14.29
C MET A 44 2.32 7.06 14.41
N MET A 45 2.96 6.95 15.57
CA MET A 45 4.34 7.40 15.74
C MET A 45 5.30 6.26 15.34
N LEU A 46 6.48 6.61 14.86
CA LEU A 46 7.56 5.66 14.55
C LEU A 46 7.78 4.75 15.76
N GLY A 47 7.47 3.47 15.63
CA GLY A 47 7.55 2.49 16.72
C GLY A 47 6.20 2.00 17.25
N ASP A 48 5.14 2.82 17.22
CA ASP A 48 3.82 2.44 17.72
C ASP A 48 2.89 1.92 16.58
N ALA A 49 3.23 2.15 15.32
CA ALA A 49 2.39 1.79 14.20
C ALA A 49 2.13 0.27 14.10
N LEU A 50 3.13 -0.54 14.41
CA LEU A 50 3.00 -2.01 14.43
C LEU A 50 2.39 -2.53 15.73
N GLY A 51 2.48 -1.77 16.82
CA GLY A 51 1.90 -2.11 18.12
C GLY A 51 0.47 -1.62 18.32
N SER A 52 0.05 -0.55 17.62
CA SER A 52 -1.29 0.01 17.73
C SER A 52 -2.34 -0.73 16.89
N ILE A 53 -1.90 -1.43 15.84
CA ILE A 53 -2.73 -2.43 15.16
C ILE A 53 -2.43 -3.74 15.88
N ALA A 54 -3.23 -4.08 16.89
CA ALA A 54 -3.12 -5.37 17.53
C ALA A 54 -3.32 -6.45 16.47
N SER A 55 -2.21 -7.02 15.97
CA SER A 55 -2.20 -7.95 14.83
C SER A 55 -3.10 -9.17 15.06
N GLU A 56 -3.38 -9.47 16.34
CA GLU A 56 -4.29 -10.54 16.76
C GLU A 56 -5.75 -10.27 16.42
N LYS A 57 -6.14 -9.00 16.24
CA LYS A 57 -7.52 -8.61 15.91
C LYS A 57 -7.78 -8.50 14.41
N LEU A 58 -6.75 -8.52 13.59
CA LEU A 58 -6.90 -8.46 12.14
C LEU A 58 -7.18 -9.82 11.54
N SER A 59 -8.16 -9.89 10.65
CA SER A 59 -8.38 -11.03 9.77
C SER A 59 -7.18 -11.26 8.85
N TYR A 60 -7.10 -12.43 8.24
CA TYR A 60 -6.02 -12.75 7.31
C TYR A 60 -6.00 -11.80 6.11
N GLY A 61 -7.17 -11.49 5.53
CA GLY A 61 -7.28 -10.53 4.43
C GLY A 61 -6.85 -9.11 4.81
N GLU A 62 -7.17 -8.65 6.02
CA GLU A 62 -6.71 -7.36 6.53
C GLU A 62 -5.18 -7.30 6.68
N LYS A 63 -4.58 -8.36 7.20
CA LYS A 63 -3.11 -8.49 7.28
C LYS A 63 -2.48 -8.48 5.91
N GLN A 64 -3.07 -9.18 4.94
CA GLN A 64 -2.59 -9.23 3.56
C GLN A 64 -2.69 -7.85 2.90
N MET A 65 -3.81 -7.16 3.01
CA MET A 65 -3.97 -5.80 2.49
C MET A 65 -2.93 -4.85 3.09
N LEU A 66 -2.77 -4.89 4.42
CA LEU A 66 -1.76 -4.08 5.11
C LEU A 66 -0.35 -4.38 4.61
N SER A 67 -0.02 -5.65 4.37
CA SER A 67 1.27 -6.04 3.82
C SER A 67 1.51 -5.43 2.44
N PHE A 68 0.53 -5.48 1.53
CA PHE A 68 0.64 -4.86 0.21
C PHE A 68 0.89 -3.35 0.31
N LEU A 69 0.18 -2.66 1.20
CA LEU A 69 0.34 -1.21 1.41
C LEU A 69 1.74 -0.88 1.94
N CYS A 70 2.22 -1.65 2.91
CA CYS A 70 3.57 -1.47 3.46
C CYS A 70 4.64 -1.70 2.39
N TYR A 71 4.62 -2.83 1.69
CA TYR A 71 5.61 -3.12 0.66
C TYR A 71 5.63 -2.04 -0.41
N ASN A 72 4.47 -1.59 -0.87
CA ASN A 72 4.42 -0.57 -1.91
C ASN A 72 4.99 0.77 -1.46
N VAL A 73 4.69 1.22 -0.25
CA VAL A 73 5.10 2.56 0.20
C VAL A 73 6.58 2.64 0.58
N PHE A 74 7.17 1.52 1.05
CA PHE A 74 8.59 1.47 1.44
C PHE A 74 9.52 1.07 0.29
N ILE A 75 8.98 0.57 -0.82
CA ILE A 75 9.73 0.25 -2.03
C ILE A 75 9.32 1.28 -3.10
N ASN A 76 10.30 1.93 -3.71
CA ASN A 76 10.04 2.94 -4.73
C ASN A 76 10.83 2.63 -6.01
N ASN A 77 10.28 3.05 -7.17
CA ASN A 77 10.91 2.89 -8.48
C ASN A 77 11.34 1.43 -8.78
N SER A 78 10.46 0.49 -8.50
CA SER A 78 10.72 -0.95 -8.55
C SER A 78 9.60 -1.69 -9.26
N ILE A 79 9.89 -2.93 -9.66
CA ILE A 79 8.88 -3.87 -10.18
C ILE A 79 8.44 -4.75 -9.02
N ILE A 80 7.13 -4.77 -8.74
CA ILE A 80 6.51 -5.59 -7.71
C ILE A 80 5.70 -6.69 -8.38
N PHE A 81 6.09 -7.93 -8.12
CA PHE A 81 5.34 -9.11 -8.54
C PHE A 81 4.35 -9.50 -7.46
N VAL A 82 3.09 -9.67 -7.85
CA VAL A 82 2.02 -10.08 -6.94
C VAL A 82 1.34 -11.31 -7.54
N ASP A 83 1.36 -12.40 -6.82
CA ASP A 83 0.75 -13.66 -7.23
C ASP A 83 -0.50 -13.93 -6.41
N GLU A 84 -1.63 -14.21 -7.10
CA GLU A 84 -2.95 -14.51 -6.52
C GLU A 84 -3.36 -13.56 -5.38
N PRO A 85 -3.34 -12.22 -5.59
CA PRO A 85 -3.65 -11.27 -4.50
C PRO A 85 -5.08 -11.38 -3.98
N GLU A 86 -5.98 -12.02 -4.74
CA GLU A 86 -7.36 -12.27 -4.34
C GLU A 86 -7.51 -13.30 -3.23
N LEU A 87 -6.53 -14.16 -3.02
CA LEU A 87 -6.58 -15.14 -1.95
C LEU A 87 -6.76 -14.41 -0.62
N SER A 88 -7.86 -14.73 0.08
CA SER A 88 -8.24 -14.13 1.36
C SER A 88 -8.69 -12.67 1.34
N LEU A 89 -8.68 -11.98 0.20
CA LEU A 89 -9.24 -10.64 0.09
C LEU A 89 -10.74 -10.68 -0.21
N HIS A 90 -11.50 -9.90 0.57
CA HIS A 90 -12.91 -9.66 0.24
C HIS A 90 -13.04 -8.99 -1.14
N VAL A 91 -14.12 -9.30 -1.87
CA VAL A 91 -14.36 -8.81 -3.23
C VAL A 91 -14.24 -7.29 -3.36
N ASP A 92 -14.71 -6.53 -2.38
CA ASP A 92 -14.58 -5.07 -2.40
C ASP A 92 -13.13 -4.60 -2.34
N TRP A 93 -12.29 -5.31 -1.60
CA TRP A 93 -10.86 -5.02 -1.54
C TRP A 93 -10.12 -5.45 -2.81
N GLN A 94 -10.52 -6.57 -3.43
CA GLN A 94 -9.98 -6.94 -4.74
C GLN A 94 -10.24 -5.85 -5.79
N ARG A 95 -11.43 -5.25 -5.78
CA ARG A 95 -11.79 -4.13 -6.65
C ARG A 95 -10.99 -2.85 -6.40
N LEU A 96 -10.50 -2.67 -5.20
CA LEU A 96 -9.79 -1.45 -4.76
C LEU A 96 -8.28 -1.58 -4.79
N LEU A 97 -7.74 -2.81 -4.70
CA LEU A 97 -6.33 -3.10 -4.45
C LEU A 97 -5.39 -2.28 -5.35
N LEU A 98 -5.44 -2.48 -6.65
CA LEU A 98 -4.50 -1.80 -7.55
C LEU A 98 -4.68 -0.29 -7.55
N ARG A 99 -5.92 0.20 -7.45
CA ARG A 99 -6.19 1.63 -7.35
C ARG A 99 -5.51 2.25 -6.14
N ILE A 100 -5.63 1.61 -4.99
CA ILE A 100 -5.06 2.10 -3.74
C ILE A 100 -3.53 2.08 -3.80
N LEU A 101 -2.94 0.98 -4.29
CA LEU A 101 -1.49 0.88 -4.45
C LEU A 101 -0.93 1.98 -5.38
N MET A 102 -1.61 2.27 -6.48
CA MET A 102 -1.21 3.35 -7.39
C MET A 102 -1.40 4.75 -6.77
N GLN A 103 -2.38 4.95 -5.90
CA GLN A 103 -2.62 6.23 -5.21
C GLN A 103 -1.56 6.57 -4.15
N GLN A 104 -0.77 5.60 -3.68
CA GLN A 104 0.31 5.86 -2.73
C GLN A 104 1.46 6.71 -3.30
N GLY A 105 1.45 7.01 -4.61
CA GLY A 105 2.40 7.93 -5.24
C GLY A 105 3.81 7.38 -5.36
N THR A 106 3.98 6.08 -5.27
CA THR A 106 5.23 5.39 -5.59
C THR A 106 5.36 5.25 -7.12
N GLN A 107 6.59 5.18 -7.62
CA GLN A 107 6.86 4.93 -9.04
C GLN A 107 7.06 3.43 -9.31
N ASN A 108 6.29 2.60 -8.65
CA ASN A 108 6.36 1.15 -8.80
C ASN A 108 5.52 0.68 -9.98
N GLN A 109 6.02 -0.34 -10.65
CA GLN A 109 5.29 -1.10 -11.66
C GLN A 109 4.81 -2.40 -11.03
N PHE A 110 3.52 -2.73 -11.24
CA PHE A 110 2.94 -3.98 -10.73
C PHE A 110 2.79 -4.99 -11.87
N LEU A 111 3.28 -6.20 -11.63
CA LEU A 111 3.00 -7.39 -12.44
C LEU A 111 2.18 -8.34 -11.57
N VAL A 112 0.92 -8.52 -11.94
CA VAL A 112 -0.04 -9.25 -11.11
C VAL A 112 -0.51 -10.48 -11.86
N ALA A 113 -0.27 -11.66 -11.29
CA ALA A 113 -0.89 -12.89 -11.70
C ALA A 113 -2.18 -13.10 -10.90
N THR A 114 -3.32 -13.22 -11.56
CA THR A 114 -4.62 -13.30 -10.88
C THR A 114 -5.66 -14.02 -11.73
N HIS A 115 -6.55 -14.74 -11.08
CA HIS A 115 -7.76 -15.31 -11.69
C HIS A 115 -9.01 -14.47 -11.37
N SER A 116 -8.89 -13.38 -10.58
CA SER A 116 -10.03 -12.56 -10.17
C SER A 116 -10.44 -11.55 -11.24
N PRO A 117 -11.67 -11.65 -11.78
CA PRO A 117 -12.21 -10.64 -12.69
C PRO A 117 -12.37 -9.26 -12.03
N PHE A 118 -12.45 -9.21 -10.69
CA PHE A 118 -12.55 -7.96 -9.94
C PHE A 118 -11.26 -7.15 -9.94
N ILE A 119 -10.14 -7.81 -10.24
CA ILE A 119 -8.82 -7.18 -10.36
C ILE A 119 -8.55 -6.80 -11.82
N TYR A 120 -8.55 -7.76 -12.76
CA TYR A 120 -8.11 -7.52 -14.12
C TYR A 120 -9.13 -6.79 -15.00
N ALA A 121 -10.44 -6.98 -14.80
CA ALA A 121 -11.46 -6.38 -15.67
C ALA A 121 -11.45 -4.84 -15.70
N LYS A 122 -10.80 -4.19 -14.72
CA LYS A 122 -10.64 -2.74 -14.69
C LYS A 122 -9.52 -2.21 -15.59
N TYR A 123 -8.67 -3.10 -16.05
CA TYR A 123 -7.47 -2.75 -16.81
C TYR A 123 -7.34 -3.62 -18.08
N PRO A 124 -8.35 -3.62 -18.97
CA PRO A 124 -8.38 -4.52 -20.14
C PRO A 124 -7.19 -4.30 -21.07
N ASP A 125 -6.69 -3.06 -21.16
CA ASP A 125 -5.53 -2.73 -22.00
C ASP A 125 -4.19 -3.17 -21.38
N LYS A 126 -4.21 -3.68 -20.16
CA LYS A 126 -3.03 -4.17 -19.41
C LYS A 126 -3.07 -5.67 -19.19
N GLU A 127 -4.14 -6.34 -19.61
CA GLU A 127 -4.30 -7.78 -19.47
C GLU A 127 -3.39 -8.51 -20.46
N LEU A 128 -2.59 -9.43 -19.96
CA LEU A 128 -1.82 -10.38 -20.73
C LEU A 128 -2.35 -11.78 -20.43
N ARG A 129 -2.97 -12.43 -21.42
CA ARG A 129 -3.42 -13.82 -21.29
C ARG A 129 -2.27 -14.75 -21.63
N LEU A 130 -1.97 -15.65 -20.70
CA LEU A 130 -1.03 -16.73 -20.91
C LEU A 130 -1.83 -17.93 -21.43
N ASP A 131 -1.96 -18.06 -22.74
CA ASP A 131 -2.56 -19.25 -23.35
C ASP A 131 -1.65 -20.45 -23.07
N LYS A 132 -2.26 -21.55 -22.63
CA LYS A 132 -1.55 -22.83 -22.65
C LYS A 132 -1.29 -23.10 -24.11
N GLY A 133 -0.02 -23.04 -24.54
CA GLY A 133 0.38 -23.47 -25.88
C GLY A 133 -0.27 -24.82 -26.16
N GLU A 134 -0.96 -24.91 -27.29
CA GLU A 134 -1.45 -26.17 -27.78
C GLU A 134 -0.23 -27.10 -27.92
N GLU A 135 -0.18 -28.20 -27.16
CA GLU A 135 0.72 -29.30 -27.35
C GLU A 135 0.25 -30.13 -28.56
#